data_94eecdb4a7e0cc52b851c4a15d799f0a
#
_entry.id   94eecdb4a7e0cc52b851c4a15d799f0a
#
_cell.length_a   1.000
_cell.length_b   1.000
_cell.length_c   1.000
_cell.angle_alpha   90.00
_cell.angle_beta   90.00
_cell.angle_gamma   90.00
#
_symmetry.space_group_name_H-M   'P 1'
#
loop_
_entity.id
_entity.type
_entity.pdbx_description
1 polymer ?
#
loop_
_entity_poly.entity_id
_entity_poly.type
_entity_poly.pdbx_seq_one_letter_code
_entity_poly.pdbx_strand_id
1 'polypeptide(L)'
;MIEDEEHNVIDFCWFEKLTNHFTIHAETSLHTKEYNPFDFIVHPDSFNSMPFTYSEQQSQILHASLQTSLLDQELVDYANSILATSHFNTVTFITNLTIQIHKDFVVEYREDGPPLSPCSTFEIKKGSCRDLSWMQINLLRDLGIAARFVSGYFYFETEKPIYELHAWVEVFIPGTGWLGFDPSHGILTGNTHFPVASSAIPENTMPVSGGIRGSATSKLVTQLIIEKQ
;
A
#
# COMPACT_ATOMS: atom_id res chain seq x y z
N MET A 1 -1.89 18.91 15.20
CA MET A 1 -0.98 18.01 14.45
C MET A 1 -0.20 17.19 15.46
N ILE A 2 -0.26 15.88 15.35
CA ILE A 2 0.53 14.90 16.12
C ILE A 2 1.10 13.87 15.16
N GLU A 3 2.07 13.11 15.64
CA GLU A 3 2.61 11.96 14.93
C GLU A 3 2.10 10.68 15.61
N ASP A 4 1.65 9.71 14.82
CA ASP A 4 1.23 8.40 15.34
C ASP A 4 2.43 7.44 15.51
N GLU A 5 2.16 6.23 15.96
CA GLU A 5 3.18 5.19 16.21
C GLU A 5 3.87 4.68 14.95
N GLU A 6 3.32 4.97 13.76
CA GLU A 6 3.86 4.60 12.44
C GLU A 6 4.43 5.82 11.70
N HIS A 7 4.62 6.95 12.41
CA HIS A 7 5.16 8.21 11.92
C HIS A 7 4.26 8.94 10.90
N ASN A 8 2.96 8.66 10.87
CA ASN A 8 2.04 9.45 10.10
C ASN A 8 1.65 10.73 10.87
N VAL A 9 1.49 11.82 10.14
CA VAL A 9 1.07 13.10 10.71
C VAL A 9 -0.45 13.20 10.69
N ILE A 10 -1.04 13.41 11.87
CA ILE A 10 -2.50 13.40 12.07
C ILE A 10 -2.96 14.72 12.67
N ASP A 11 -4.07 15.24 12.15
CA ASP A 11 -4.80 16.36 12.73
C ASP A 11 -6.14 15.90 13.30
N PHE A 12 -6.44 16.28 14.54
CA PHE A 12 -7.71 15.98 15.18
C PHE A 12 -8.63 17.21 15.20
N CYS A 13 -9.89 16.99 14.82
CA CYS A 13 -10.94 17.99 14.89
C CYS A 13 -12.08 17.52 15.79
N TRP A 14 -12.52 18.40 16.73
CA TRP A 14 -13.68 18.16 17.57
C TRP A 14 -14.71 19.27 17.37
N PHE A 15 -15.98 18.87 17.33
CA PHE A 15 -17.09 19.79 17.18
C PHE A 15 -17.93 19.76 18.47
N GLU A 16 -17.97 20.87 19.19
CA GLU A 16 -18.81 21.01 20.39
C GLU A 16 -20.28 21.25 20.07
N LYS A 17 -20.57 21.75 18.88
CA LYS A 17 -21.92 22.06 18.42
C LYS A 17 -22.28 21.20 17.21
N LEU A 18 -23.57 20.97 17.04
CA LEU A 18 -24.09 20.33 15.83
C LEU A 18 -23.68 21.13 14.59
N THR A 19 -23.10 20.42 13.63
CA THR A 19 -22.76 20.97 12.32
C THR A 19 -23.35 20.07 11.25
N ASN A 20 -23.79 20.67 10.14
CA ASN A 20 -24.31 19.94 8.98
C ASN A 20 -23.37 19.98 7.77
N HIS A 21 -22.24 20.66 7.93
CA HIS A 21 -21.24 20.76 6.88
C HIS A 21 -19.85 20.96 7.48
N PHE A 22 -18.86 20.27 6.93
CA PHE A 22 -17.46 20.43 7.27
C PHE A 22 -16.63 20.31 5.99
N THR A 23 -15.71 21.24 5.77
CA THR A 23 -14.84 21.25 4.60
C THR A 23 -13.39 21.28 5.08
N ILE A 24 -12.59 20.39 4.53
CA ILE A 24 -11.13 20.40 4.66
C ILE A 24 -10.56 20.84 3.31
N HIS A 25 -9.70 21.83 3.32
CA HIS A 25 -8.87 22.19 2.18
C HIS A 25 -7.41 21.98 2.57
N ALA A 26 -6.72 21.11 1.84
CA ALA A 26 -5.29 20.86 2.01
C ALA A 26 -4.57 21.20 0.70
N GLU A 27 -3.48 21.93 0.82
CA GLU A 27 -2.60 22.28 -0.30
C GLU A 27 -1.19 21.87 0.07
N THR A 28 -0.53 21.14 -0.83
CA THR A 28 0.84 20.65 -0.63
C THR A 28 1.67 20.90 -1.89
N SER A 29 2.82 21.49 -1.73
CA SER A 29 3.81 21.64 -2.80
C SER A 29 4.95 20.65 -2.58
N LEU A 30 5.22 19.83 -3.59
CA LEU A 30 6.23 18.79 -3.53
C LEU A 30 7.30 19.00 -4.60
N HIS A 31 8.55 18.81 -4.23
CA HIS A 31 9.66 18.77 -5.17
C HIS A 31 10.15 17.32 -5.30
N THR A 32 9.87 16.71 -6.44
CA THR A 32 10.35 15.35 -6.73
C THR A 32 11.72 15.41 -7.41
N LYS A 33 12.53 14.39 -7.13
CA LYS A 33 13.79 14.16 -7.86
C LYS A 33 13.66 12.87 -8.64
N GLU A 34 14.13 12.86 -9.86
CA GLU A 34 14.29 11.61 -10.58
C GLU A 34 15.29 10.72 -9.82
N TYR A 35 14.90 9.49 -9.58
CA TYR A 35 15.78 8.48 -9.02
C TYR A 35 15.46 7.12 -9.65
N ASN A 36 16.45 6.27 -9.70
CA ASN A 36 16.28 4.90 -10.12
C ASN A 36 15.73 4.08 -8.94
N PRO A 37 14.51 3.52 -8.99
CA PRO A 37 13.96 2.74 -7.89
C PRO A 37 14.70 1.42 -7.63
N PHE A 38 15.65 1.04 -8.49
CA PHE A 38 16.54 -0.10 -8.33
C PHE A 38 17.95 0.27 -7.83
N ASP A 39 18.21 1.55 -7.52
CA ASP A 39 19.51 2.00 -7.00
C ASP A 39 19.61 1.78 -5.48
N PHE A 40 19.67 0.51 -5.09
CA PHE A 40 19.81 0.08 -3.71
C PHE A 40 20.71 -1.17 -3.60
N ILE A 41 21.16 -1.45 -2.39
CA ILE A 41 21.95 -2.65 -2.07
C ILE A 41 21.23 -3.42 -0.96
N VAL A 42 20.92 -4.69 -1.23
CA VAL A 42 20.43 -5.62 -0.22
C VAL A 42 21.60 -6.06 0.65
N HIS A 43 21.51 -5.83 1.95
CA HIS A 43 22.56 -6.20 2.89
C HIS A 43 21.97 -6.58 4.27
N PRO A 44 22.40 -7.67 4.88
CA PRO A 44 23.35 -8.70 4.41
C PRO A 44 22.87 -9.46 3.16
N ASP A 45 23.84 -10.06 2.47
CA ASP A 45 23.61 -10.79 1.21
C ASP A 45 22.59 -11.93 1.34
N SER A 46 22.43 -12.47 2.55
CA SER A 46 21.44 -13.51 2.86
C SER A 46 19.99 -13.10 2.54
N PHE A 47 19.69 -11.80 2.50
CA PHE A 47 18.38 -11.28 2.14
C PHE A 47 18.12 -11.20 0.62
N ASN A 48 19.12 -11.50 -0.20
CA ASN A 48 18.92 -11.65 -1.65
C ASN A 48 18.19 -12.94 -2.04
N SER A 49 18.10 -13.91 -1.13
CA SER A 49 17.51 -15.21 -1.41
C SER A 49 16.43 -15.56 -0.39
N MET A 50 15.35 -16.16 -0.86
CA MET A 50 14.25 -16.66 -0.02
C MET A 50 14.34 -18.19 0.18
N PRO A 51 13.85 -18.71 1.31
CA PRO A 51 13.35 -17.94 2.46
C PRO A 51 14.50 -17.31 3.27
N PHE A 52 14.24 -16.15 3.85
CA PHE A 52 15.14 -15.52 4.82
C PHE A 52 14.42 -15.29 6.15
N THR A 53 15.17 -14.92 7.19
CA THR A 53 14.60 -14.62 8.51
C THR A 53 15.20 -13.31 9.01
N TYR A 54 14.35 -12.39 9.44
CA TYR A 54 14.78 -11.17 10.14
C TYR A 54 15.43 -11.51 11.47
N SER A 55 16.35 -10.67 11.94
CA SER A 55 16.87 -10.77 13.30
C SER A 55 15.74 -10.61 14.33
N GLU A 56 15.94 -11.07 15.55
CA GLU A 56 14.95 -10.93 16.62
C GLU A 56 14.53 -9.46 16.80
N GLN A 57 15.49 -8.54 16.83
CA GLN A 57 15.22 -7.11 16.94
C GLN A 57 14.40 -6.58 15.76
N GLN A 58 14.74 -6.94 14.53
CA GLN A 58 13.97 -6.55 13.35
C GLN A 58 12.56 -7.13 13.38
N SER A 59 12.40 -8.41 13.77
CA SER A 59 11.10 -9.05 13.88
C SER A 59 10.20 -8.40 14.92
N GLN A 60 10.76 -7.91 16.03
CA GLN A 60 10.03 -7.16 17.04
C GLN A 60 9.54 -5.80 16.49
N ILE A 61 10.39 -5.06 15.79
CA ILE A 61 10.06 -3.76 15.21
C ILE A 61 9.04 -3.92 14.06
N LEU A 62 9.21 -4.94 13.23
CA LEU A 62 8.37 -5.20 12.05
C LEU A 62 7.14 -6.06 12.37
N HIS A 63 6.88 -6.35 13.65
CA HIS A 63 5.88 -7.33 14.08
C HIS A 63 4.53 -7.11 13.39
N ALA A 64 3.98 -5.90 13.41
CA ALA A 64 2.71 -5.58 12.78
C ALA A 64 2.72 -5.83 11.26
N SER A 65 3.83 -5.51 10.60
CA SER A 65 4.03 -5.69 9.15
C SER A 65 4.32 -7.14 8.73
N LEU A 66 4.43 -8.06 9.69
CA LEU A 66 4.60 -9.51 9.48
C LEU A 66 3.32 -10.30 9.80
N GLN A 67 2.28 -9.66 10.34
CA GLN A 67 1.01 -10.33 10.64
C GLN A 67 0.25 -10.59 9.34
N THR A 68 -0.10 -11.83 9.09
CA THR A 68 -0.86 -12.25 7.91
C THR A 68 -2.28 -12.68 8.28
N SER A 69 -3.20 -12.59 7.32
CA SER A 69 -4.50 -13.24 7.37
C SER A 69 -4.36 -14.71 6.99
N LEU A 70 -5.35 -15.51 7.36
CA LEU A 70 -5.43 -16.89 6.85
C LEU A 70 -5.66 -16.83 5.33
N LEU A 71 -4.80 -17.49 4.57
CA LEU A 71 -4.88 -17.58 3.12
C LEU A 71 -5.30 -18.98 2.68
N ASP A 72 -6.08 -19.05 1.59
CA ASP A 72 -6.42 -20.32 0.96
C ASP A 72 -5.21 -20.90 0.23
N GLN A 73 -5.15 -22.24 0.14
CA GLN A 73 -4.00 -22.94 -0.44
C GLN A 73 -3.72 -22.52 -1.88
N GLU A 74 -4.75 -22.27 -2.69
CA GLU A 74 -4.59 -21.82 -4.08
C GLU A 74 -3.88 -20.45 -4.18
N LEU A 75 -4.17 -19.54 -3.26
CA LEU A 75 -3.51 -18.24 -3.22
C LEU A 75 -2.05 -18.36 -2.75
N VAL A 76 -1.77 -19.24 -1.80
CA VAL A 76 -0.40 -19.56 -1.37
C VAL A 76 0.37 -20.22 -2.51
N ASP A 77 -0.23 -21.18 -3.23
CA ASP A 77 0.40 -21.86 -4.36
C ASP A 77 0.70 -20.89 -5.52
N TYR A 78 -0.17 -19.90 -5.73
CA TYR A 78 0.06 -18.84 -6.71
C TYR A 78 1.36 -18.06 -6.39
N ALA A 79 1.55 -17.61 -5.18
CA ALA A 79 2.78 -16.90 -4.78
C ALA A 79 4.02 -17.80 -4.87
N ASN A 80 3.92 -19.06 -4.40
CA ASN A 80 5.02 -20.03 -4.46
C ASN A 80 5.45 -20.35 -5.90
N SER A 81 4.52 -20.41 -6.84
CA SER A 81 4.83 -20.63 -8.26
C SER A 81 5.68 -19.49 -8.84
N ILE A 82 5.36 -18.24 -8.48
CA ILE A 82 6.11 -17.05 -8.88
C ILE A 82 7.47 -17.02 -8.21
N LEU A 83 7.55 -17.38 -6.92
CA LEU A 83 8.81 -17.50 -6.19
C LEU A 83 9.77 -18.50 -6.85
N ALA A 84 9.28 -19.67 -7.22
CA ALA A 84 10.07 -20.69 -7.89
C ALA A 84 10.59 -20.21 -9.26
N THR A 85 9.75 -19.56 -10.07
CA THR A 85 10.15 -19.01 -11.37
C THR A 85 11.09 -17.81 -11.24
N SER A 86 11.12 -17.15 -10.09
CA SER A 86 12.06 -16.09 -9.73
C SER A 86 13.39 -16.61 -9.16
N HIS A 87 13.62 -17.92 -9.23
CA HIS A 87 14.81 -18.59 -8.72
C HIS A 87 15.10 -18.25 -7.25
N PHE A 88 14.06 -18.03 -6.45
CA PHE A 88 14.14 -17.66 -5.04
C PHE A 88 14.89 -16.35 -4.78
N ASN A 89 15.14 -15.52 -5.79
CA ASN A 89 15.71 -14.20 -5.59
C ASN A 89 14.66 -13.23 -5.05
N THR A 90 14.92 -12.60 -3.93
CA THR A 90 13.95 -11.79 -3.17
C THR A 90 13.40 -10.63 -4.00
N VAL A 91 14.26 -9.78 -4.55
CA VAL A 91 13.82 -8.59 -5.30
C VAL A 91 13.13 -8.99 -6.60
N THR A 92 13.67 -9.99 -7.30
CA THR A 92 13.07 -10.52 -8.53
C THR A 92 11.70 -11.11 -8.24
N PHE A 93 11.54 -11.84 -7.15
CA PHE A 93 10.24 -12.39 -6.75
C PHE A 93 9.20 -11.29 -6.48
N ILE A 94 9.53 -10.29 -5.67
CA ILE A 94 8.58 -9.22 -5.32
C ILE A 94 8.19 -8.44 -6.59
N THR A 95 9.16 -8.15 -7.46
CA THR A 95 8.92 -7.49 -8.75
C THR A 95 8.02 -8.34 -9.66
N ASN A 96 8.32 -9.63 -9.80
CA ASN A 96 7.52 -10.55 -10.63
C ASN A 96 6.12 -10.74 -10.06
N LEU A 97 5.95 -10.83 -8.73
CA LEU A 97 4.65 -10.90 -8.07
C LEU A 97 3.80 -9.67 -8.40
N THR A 98 4.39 -8.47 -8.27
CA THR A 98 3.72 -7.21 -8.62
C THR A 98 3.26 -7.18 -10.08
N ILE A 99 4.15 -7.53 -10.99
CA ILE A 99 3.85 -7.59 -12.44
C ILE A 99 2.80 -8.66 -12.74
N GLN A 100 2.87 -9.81 -12.09
CA GLN A 100 1.96 -10.92 -12.36
C GLN A 100 0.55 -10.61 -11.83
N ILE A 101 0.43 -9.98 -10.67
CA ILE A 101 -0.86 -9.50 -10.16
C ILE A 101 -1.48 -8.52 -11.15
N HIS A 102 -0.71 -7.55 -11.67
CA HIS A 102 -1.21 -6.62 -12.68
C HIS A 102 -1.73 -7.32 -13.95
N LYS A 103 -1.09 -8.41 -14.36
CA LYS A 103 -1.48 -9.16 -15.56
C LYS A 103 -2.70 -10.05 -15.36
N ASP A 104 -2.83 -10.66 -14.18
CA ASP A 104 -3.82 -11.70 -13.92
C ASP A 104 -5.12 -11.14 -13.34
N PHE A 105 -5.12 -9.90 -12.88
CA PHE A 105 -6.26 -9.26 -12.21
C PHE A 105 -6.71 -8.01 -12.95
N VAL A 106 -8.02 -7.85 -13.05
CA VAL A 106 -8.61 -6.64 -13.64
C VAL A 106 -8.69 -5.55 -12.57
N VAL A 107 -8.07 -4.41 -12.86
CA VAL A 107 -8.20 -3.22 -11.99
C VAL A 107 -9.55 -2.57 -12.22
N GLU A 108 -10.35 -2.42 -11.18
CA GLU A 108 -11.64 -1.73 -11.25
C GLU A 108 -11.74 -0.64 -10.18
N TYR A 109 -12.44 0.43 -10.51
CA TYR A 109 -12.74 1.47 -9.53
C TYR A 109 -13.80 0.99 -8.54
N ARG A 110 -13.55 1.24 -7.25
CA ARG A 110 -14.50 0.95 -6.18
C ARG A 110 -14.50 2.13 -5.20
N GLU A 111 -15.59 2.86 -5.15
CA GLU A 111 -15.71 4.12 -4.40
C GLU A 111 -15.48 3.93 -2.90
N ASP A 112 -16.18 2.99 -2.28
CA ASP A 112 -16.25 2.84 -0.83
C ASP A 112 -15.76 1.48 -0.30
N GLY A 113 -15.57 1.43 1.00
CA GLY A 113 -15.33 0.25 1.83
C GLY A 113 -13.85 -0.08 2.03
N PRO A 114 -13.53 -0.93 3.01
CA PRO A 114 -12.19 -1.42 3.25
C PRO A 114 -11.70 -2.31 2.10
N PRO A 115 -10.42 -2.67 2.05
CA PRO A 115 -9.94 -3.70 1.14
C PRO A 115 -10.73 -5.00 1.28
N LEU A 116 -10.98 -5.67 0.16
CA LEU A 116 -11.52 -7.03 0.17
C LEU A 116 -10.51 -8.00 0.81
N SER A 117 -11.00 -9.14 1.31
CA SER A 117 -10.07 -10.18 1.79
C SER A 117 -9.17 -10.65 0.63
N PRO A 118 -7.92 -11.05 0.93
CA PRO A 118 -7.00 -11.57 -0.10
C PRO A 118 -7.61 -12.72 -0.92
N CYS A 119 -8.25 -13.67 -0.25
CA CYS A 119 -8.90 -14.82 -0.89
C CYS A 119 -10.06 -14.39 -1.80
N SER A 120 -10.90 -13.44 -1.35
CA SER A 120 -11.99 -12.93 -2.19
C SER A 120 -11.47 -12.21 -3.43
N THR A 121 -10.43 -11.36 -3.29
CA THR A 121 -9.79 -10.68 -4.44
C THR A 121 -9.22 -11.70 -5.42
N PHE A 122 -8.58 -12.75 -4.90
CA PHE A 122 -8.02 -13.81 -5.72
C PHE A 122 -9.09 -14.62 -6.47
N GLU A 123 -10.17 -14.98 -5.81
CA GLU A 123 -11.27 -15.76 -6.40
C GLU A 123 -11.94 -15.00 -7.55
N ILE A 124 -12.26 -13.71 -7.35
CA ILE A 124 -12.96 -12.91 -8.36
C ILE A 124 -12.06 -12.37 -9.47
N LYS A 125 -10.73 -12.47 -9.34
CA LYS A 125 -9.71 -12.01 -10.30
C LYS A 125 -9.83 -10.53 -10.69
N LYS A 126 -10.34 -9.70 -9.80
CA LYS A 126 -10.45 -8.26 -10.00
C LYS A 126 -10.52 -7.52 -8.66
N GLY A 127 -10.18 -6.24 -8.68
CA GLY A 127 -10.25 -5.38 -7.50
C GLY A 127 -9.74 -3.98 -7.76
N SER A 128 -9.93 -3.10 -6.78
CA SER A 128 -9.34 -1.77 -6.78
C SER A 128 -7.86 -1.83 -6.39
N CYS A 129 -7.15 -0.71 -6.52
CA CYS A 129 -5.76 -0.60 -6.10
C CYS A 129 -5.55 -1.07 -4.65
N ARG A 130 -6.48 -0.76 -3.73
CA ARG A 130 -6.43 -1.19 -2.34
C ARG A 130 -6.62 -2.70 -2.17
N ASP A 131 -7.46 -3.34 -2.98
CA ASP A 131 -7.71 -4.78 -2.91
C ASP A 131 -6.48 -5.57 -3.39
N LEU A 132 -5.90 -5.17 -4.52
CA LEU A 132 -4.70 -5.79 -5.06
C LEU A 132 -3.48 -5.58 -4.15
N SER A 133 -3.32 -4.37 -3.60
CA SER A 133 -2.25 -4.08 -2.63
C SER A 133 -2.39 -4.91 -1.36
N TRP A 134 -3.62 -5.03 -0.83
CA TRP A 134 -3.86 -5.83 0.38
C TRP A 134 -3.63 -7.32 0.15
N MET A 135 -4.02 -7.83 -1.02
CA MET A 135 -3.72 -9.21 -1.40
C MET A 135 -2.21 -9.44 -1.49
N GLN A 136 -1.46 -8.57 -2.18
CA GLN A 136 -0.01 -8.69 -2.28
C GLN A 136 0.68 -8.61 -0.91
N ILE A 137 0.26 -7.71 -0.03
CA ILE A 137 0.80 -7.59 1.34
C ILE A 137 0.66 -8.91 2.09
N ASN A 138 -0.51 -9.54 2.06
CA ASN A 138 -0.73 -10.78 2.77
C ASN A 138 0.06 -11.95 2.17
N LEU A 139 0.23 -12.01 0.86
CA LEU A 139 1.11 -13.00 0.21
C LEU A 139 2.57 -12.84 0.64
N LEU A 140 3.06 -11.62 0.70
CA LEU A 140 4.42 -11.32 1.15
C LEU A 140 4.63 -11.69 2.62
N ARG A 141 3.68 -11.34 3.47
CA ARG A 141 3.71 -11.66 4.90
C ARG A 141 3.65 -13.15 5.18
N ASP A 142 2.86 -13.89 4.41
CA ASP A 142 2.78 -15.36 4.50
C ASP A 142 4.14 -16.02 4.19
N LEU A 143 4.91 -15.43 3.30
CA LEU A 143 6.28 -15.83 2.99
C LEU A 143 7.35 -15.23 3.93
N GLY A 144 6.93 -14.59 5.02
CA GLY A 144 7.83 -14.02 6.02
C GLY A 144 8.46 -12.68 5.64
N ILE A 145 7.94 -11.98 4.64
CA ILE A 145 8.43 -10.67 4.20
C ILE A 145 7.56 -9.57 4.81
N ALA A 146 8.18 -8.65 5.56
CA ALA A 146 7.48 -7.52 6.15
C ALA A 146 6.97 -6.58 5.04
N ALA A 147 5.67 -6.33 5.05
CA ALA A 147 5.00 -5.47 4.08
C ALA A 147 3.96 -4.60 4.77
N ARG A 148 3.74 -3.37 4.26
CA ARG A 148 2.75 -2.44 4.77
C ARG A 148 1.97 -1.77 3.65
N PHE A 149 0.82 -1.28 3.99
CA PHE A 149 -0.08 -0.57 3.09
C PHE A 149 0.30 0.91 3.05
N VAL A 150 0.25 1.52 1.87
CA VAL A 150 0.46 2.94 1.67
C VAL A 150 -0.73 3.53 0.95
N SER A 151 -1.25 4.63 1.50
CA SER A 151 -2.19 5.51 0.81
C SER A 151 -1.49 6.78 0.36
N GLY A 152 -1.83 7.25 -0.81
CA GLY A 152 -1.24 8.47 -1.36
C GLY A 152 -1.83 8.82 -2.71
N TYR A 153 -1.06 9.47 -3.55
CA TYR A 153 -1.48 9.90 -4.87
C TYR A 153 -0.50 9.40 -5.93
N PHE A 154 -1.05 9.05 -7.08
CA PHE A 154 -0.29 8.66 -8.25
C PHE A 154 -0.47 9.70 -9.35
N TYR A 155 0.62 10.30 -9.80
CA TYR A 155 0.63 11.27 -10.89
C TYR A 155 0.98 10.60 -12.21
N PHE A 156 0.19 10.90 -13.24
CA PHE A 156 0.46 10.51 -14.62
C PHE A 156 0.08 11.63 -15.58
N GLU A 157 0.87 11.80 -16.62
CA GLU A 157 0.58 12.79 -17.64
C GLU A 157 -0.45 12.26 -18.61
N THR A 158 -1.58 12.97 -18.75
CA THR A 158 -2.64 12.69 -19.71
C THR A 158 -3.38 13.98 -20.06
N GLU A 159 -4.08 13.99 -21.18
CA GLU A 159 -4.85 15.17 -21.62
C GLU A 159 -6.01 15.51 -20.68
N LYS A 160 -6.58 14.53 -19.98
CA LYS A 160 -7.71 14.72 -19.06
C LYS A 160 -7.48 13.86 -17.81
N PRO A 161 -6.59 14.27 -16.92
CA PRO A 161 -6.32 13.49 -15.73
C PRO A 161 -7.50 13.51 -14.77
N ILE A 162 -7.86 12.35 -14.27
CA ILE A 162 -8.71 12.19 -13.09
C ILE A 162 -7.81 11.58 -12.04
N TYR A 163 -7.54 12.35 -10.99
CA TYR A 163 -6.73 11.88 -9.89
C TYR A 163 -7.62 11.48 -8.73
N GLU A 164 -7.26 10.39 -8.10
CA GLU A 164 -7.95 9.83 -6.95
C GLU A 164 -6.92 9.36 -5.93
N LEU A 165 -7.40 9.08 -4.73
CA LEU A 165 -6.58 8.41 -3.72
C LEU A 165 -6.15 7.05 -4.27
N HIS A 166 -4.86 6.80 -4.18
CA HIS A 166 -4.22 5.60 -4.67
C HIS A 166 -3.63 4.78 -3.52
N ALA A 167 -3.44 3.50 -3.74
CA ALA A 167 -2.85 2.60 -2.77
C ALA A 167 -1.82 1.69 -3.41
N TRP A 168 -0.75 1.40 -2.65
CA TRP A 168 0.31 0.46 -3.04
C TRP A 168 0.91 -0.24 -1.83
N VAL A 169 1.92 -1.04 -2.08
CA VAL A 169 2.63 -1.86 -1.10
C VAL A 169 4.00 -1.28 -0.84
N GLU A 170 4.42 -1.21 0.40
CA GLU A 170 5.82 -1.08 0.76
C GLU A 170 6.33 -2.36 1.42
N VAL A 171 7.52 -2.78 1.02
CA VAL A 171 8.20 -4.01 1.47
C VAL A 171 9.50 -3.65 2.14
N PHE A 172 9.75 -4.17 3.34
CA PHE A 172 10.99 -3.93 4.04
C PHE A 172 12.04 -5.00 3.69
N ILE A 173 13.15 -4.56 3.10
CA ILE A 173 14.30 -5.41 2.85
C ILE A 173 15.49 -4.80 3.59
N PRO A 174 16.22 -5.55 4.44
CA PRO A 174 17.39 -5.06 5.11
C PRO A 174 18.46 -4.53 4.15
N GLY A 175 19.01 -3.37 4.48
CA GLY A 175 19.96 -2.62 3.65
C GLY A 175 19.30 -1.62 2.71
N THR A 176 18.07 -1.87 2.26
CA THR A 176 17.33 -0.97 1.36
C THR A 176 16.31 -0.10 2.10
N GLY A 177 15.77 -0.60 3.23
CA GLY A 177 14.61 0.00 3.90
C GLY A 177 13.29 -0.41 3.25
N TRP A 178 12.32 0.50 3.23
CA TRP A 178 11.01 0.29 2.62
C TRP A 178 11.05 0.61 1.13
N LEU A 179 10.72 -0.36 0.29
CA LEU A 179 10.62 -0.25 -1.17
C LEU A 179 9.16 -0.35 -1.59
N GLY A 180 8.73 0.55 -2.47
CA GLY A 180 7.35 0.60 -2.94
C GLY A 180 7.10 -0.21 -4.21
N PHE A 181 5.96 -0.92 -4.24
CA PHE A 181 5.49 -1.74 -5.36
C PHE A 181 4.00 -1.51 -5.59
N ASP A 182 3.61 -1.20 -6.80
CA ASP A 182 2.22 -0.94 -7.18
C ASP A 182 1.66 -2.08 -8.06
N PRO A 183 0.86 -2.99 -7.48
CA PRO A 183 0.30 -4.11 -8.22
C PRO A 183 -0.81 -3.70 -9.20
N SER A 184 -1.43 -2.55 -9.03
CA SER A 184 -2.46 -2.09 -9.96
C SER A 184 -1.88 -1.56 -11.27
N HIS A 185 -0.62 -1.12 -11.28
CA HIS A 185 0.12 -0.69 -12.46
C HIS A 185 1.25 -1.67 -12.86
N GLY A 186 1.60 -2.64 -12.01
CA GLY A 186 2.66 -3.60 -12.25
C GLY A 186 4.07 -3.00 -12.23
N ILE A 187 4.29 -1.96 -11.43
CA ILE A 187 5.54 -1.18 -11.40
C ILE A 187 6.07 -1.01 -9.97
N LEU A 188 7.35 -0.67 -9.86
CA LEU A 188 7.90 -0.11 -8.63
C LEU A 188 7.47 1.35 -8.52
N THR A 189 7.28 1.81 -7.27
CA THR A 189 6.98 3.22 -7.03
C THR A 189 8.22 4.08 -7.29
N GLY A 190 7.98 5.28 -7.78
CA GLY A 190 9.01 6.23 -8.14
C GLY A 190 8.57 7.66 -7.82
N ASN A 191 9.12 8.61 -8.56
CA ASN A 191 8.81 10.03 -8.44
C ASN A 191 7.38 10.43 -8.86
N THR A 192 6.56 9.48 -9.24
CA THR A 192 5.14 9.64 -9.58
C THR A 192 4.19 9.23 -8.44
N HIS A 193 4.72 8.59 -7.40
CA HIS A 193 3.95 8.15 -6.24
C HIS A 193 4.23 9.06 -5.05
N PHE A 194 3.20 9.67 -4.50
CA PHE A 194 3.27 10.62 -3.38
C PHE A 194 2.61 10.01 -2.15
N PRO A 195 3.37 9.38 -1.23
CA PRO A 195 2.82 8.77 -0.04
C PRO A 195 2.26 9.85 0.90
N VAL A 196 1.10 9.57 1.49
CA VAL A 196 0.45 10.42 2.50
C VAL A 196 0.48 9.73 3.85
N ALA A 197 0.16 8.44 3.88
CA ALA A 197 0.21 7.64 5.09
C ALA A 197 0.60 6.20 4.78
N SER A 198 1.28 5.55 5.73
CA SER A 198 1.64 4.14 5.64
C SER A 198 1.35 3.42 6.96
N SER A 199 0.81 2.20 6.88
CA SER A 199 0.52 1.39 8.06
C SER A 199 0.50 -0.09 7.73
N ALA A 200 0.78 -0.90 8.75
CA ALA A 200 0.53 -2.33 8.67
C ALA A 200 -0.97 -2.67 8.53
N ILE A 201 -1.86 -1.75 8.92
CA ILE A 201 -3.31 -1.87 8.92
C ILE A 201 -3.88 -0.84 7.93
N PRO A 202 -4.55 -1.26 6.83
CA PRO A 202 -5.04 -0.34 5.80
C PRO A 202 -5.93 0.78 6.32
N GLU A 203 -6.78 0.49 7.31
CA GLU A 203 -7.71 1.46 7.91
C GLU A 203 -7.01 2.66 8.53
N ASN A 204 -5.78 2.48 9.02
CA ASN A 204 -4.97 3.56 9.60
C ASN A 204 -4.42 4.55 8.56
N THR A 205 -4.52 4.22 7.28
CA THR A 205 -4.04 5.08 6.18
C THR A 205 -5.15 5.91 5.53
N MET A 206 -6.36 5.86 6.07
CA MET A 206 -7.49 6.64 5.54
C MET A 206 -7.26 8.13 5.74
N PRO A 207 -7.37 8.96 4.66
CA PRO A 207 -7.10 10.40 4.76
C PRO A 207 -8.07 11.14 5.68
N VAL A 208 -9.27 10.61 5.85
CA VAL A 208 -10.27 11.12 6.78
C VAL A 208 -10.94 9.94 7.46
N SER A 209 -10.91 9.92 8.78
CA SER A 209 -11.65 8.99 9.61
C SER A 209 -12.33 9.72 10.75
N GLY A 210 -13.44 9.20 11.26
CA GLY A 210 -14.11 9.83 12.38
C GLY A 210 -15.40 9.15 12.76
N GLY A 211 -16.02 9.66 13.82
CA GLY A 211 -17.29 9.16 14.35
C GLY A 211 -18.28 10.28 14.59
N ILE A 212 -19.55 9.92 14.53
CA ILE A 212 -20.68 10.79 14.88
C ILE A 212 -21.31 10.27 16.18
N ARG A 213 -21.66 11.19 17.06
CA ARG A 213 -22.47 10.84 18.22
C ARG A 213 -23.95 11.03 17.90
N GLY A 214 -24.72 9.95 17.92
CA GLY A 214 -26.17 9.94 17.62
C GLY A 214 -26.51 9.22 16.29
N SER A 215 -27.74 9.40 15.83
CA SER A 215 -28.25 8.82 14.59
C SER A 215 -28.22 9.85 13.46
N ALA A 216 -27.06 10.05 12.86
CA ALA A 216 -26.91 10.92 11.70
C ALA A 216 -26.29 10.12 10.54
N THR A 217 -26.58 10.54 9.31
CA THR A 217 -25.90 10.07 8.10
C THR A 217 -24.95 11.15 7.60
N SER A 218 -23.79 10.76 7.12
CA SER A 218 -22.85 11.67 6.48
C SER A 218 -22.53 11.20 5.06
N LYS A 219 -22.21 12.14 4.19
CA LYS A 219 -21.68 11.87 2.85
C LYS A 219 -20.35 12.60 2.73
N LEU A 220 -19.31 11.87 2.37
CA LEU A 220 -18.01 12.43 2.00
C LEU A 220 -18.02 12.74 0.49
N VAL A 221 -17.56 13.92 0.12
CA VAL A 221 -17.28 14.28 -1.28
C VAL A 221 -15.86 14.76 -1.32
N THR A 222 -15.06 14.17 -2.20
CA THR A 222 -13.63 14.49 -2.37
C THR A 222 -13.39 15.08 -3.74
N GLN A 223 -12.44 16.00 -3.82
CA GLN A 223 -11.92 16.54 -5.07
C GLN A 223 -10.40 16.63 -4.94
N LEU A 224 -9.70 16.12 -5.92
CA LEU A 224 -8.22 16.18 -5.99
C LEU A 224 -7.80 16.88 -7.28
N ILE A 225 -6.86 17.78 -7.15
CA ILE A 225 -6.19 18.46 -8.28
C ILE A 225 -4.69 18.29 -8.07
N ILE A 226 -4.00 17.81 -9.09
CA ILE A 226 -2.53 17.73 -9.12
C ILE A 226 -2.06 18.52 -10.33
N GLU A 227 -1.20 19.50 -10.09
CA GLU A 227 -0.63 20.36 -11.12
C GLU A 227 0.89 20.27 -11.09
N LYS A 228 1.49 20.14 -12.28
CA LYS A 228 2.94 20.22 -12.45
C LYS A 228 3.33 21.68 -12.64
N GLN A 229 4.26 22.15 -11.83
CA GLN A 229 4.83 23.50 -11.93
C GLN A 229 6.13 23.50 -12.73
#